data_d176cc7363f992b469d6820c4b131989
#
_entry.id   d176cc7363f992b469d6820c4b131989
#
_cell.length_a   1.000
_cell.length_b   1.000
_cell.length_c   1.000
_cell.angle_alpha   90.00
_cell.angle_beta   90.00
_cell.angle_gamma   90.00
#
_symmetry.space_group_name_H-M   'P 1'
#
loop_
_entity.id
_entity.type
_entity.pdbx_description
1 polymer ?
#
loop_
_entity_poly.entity_id
_entity_poly.type
_entity_poly.pdbx_seq_one_letter_code
_entity_poly.pdbx_strand_id
1 'polypeptide(L)'
;YREAGKCGNLPSGEAYIAPLEDDSDGEMIIDGSMVGIGKLESPLHMTISGGKLRSVTGEKSGNLDILLKNEINGTVCELGIGTNEAAILNGIILEDEKVYGTVHIAFGTNTSFGGTNKAECHMDGIILRPTLYLDDTKVIENGVFLI
;
A
#
# COMPACT_ATOMS: atom_id res chain seq x y z
N TYR A 1 -6.83 -21.13 10.73
CA TYR A 1 -5.77 -21.99 10.22
C TYR A 1 -5.97 -23.42 10.69
N ARG A 2 -6.42 -24.31 9.77
CA ARG A 2 -6.80 -25.69 10.09
C ARG A 2 -5.75 -26.72 9.68
N GLU A 3 -4.66 -26.27 9.05
CA GLU A 3 -3.57 -27.13 8.58
C GLU A 3 -2.26 -26.70 9.23
N ALA A 4 -1.43 -27.69 9.66
CA ALA A 4 -0.11 -27.41 10.21
C ALA A 4 0.78 -26.71 9.18
N GLY A 5 1.52 -25.69 9.60
CA GLY A 5 2.40 -24.89 8.74
C GLY A 5 1.71 -23.76 7.96
N LYS A 6 0.39 -23.60 8.05
CA LYS A 6 -0.30 -22.42 7.53
C LYS A 6 -0.10 -21.23 8.48
N CYS A 7 0.26 -20.11 7.94
CA CYS A 7 0.41 -18.83 8.65
C CYS A 7 -0.38 -17.73 7.93
N GLY A 8 -0.57 -16.61 8.58
CA GLY A 8 -1.25 -15.45 8.05
C GLY A 8 -1.30 -14.33 9.07
N ASN A 9 -1.77 -13.16 8.64
CA ASN A 9 -1.90 -11.98 9.48
C ASN A 9 -3.14 -12.05 10.38
N LEU A 10 -3.05 -11.45 11.55
CA LEU A 10 -4.16 -11.26 12.48
C LEU A 10 -4.09 -9.81 13.01
N PRO A 11 -5.12 -8.97 12.81
CA PRO A 11 -6.36 -9.28 12.09
C PRO A 11 -6.12 -9.57 10.61
N SER A 12 -7.10 -10.22 9.96
CA SER A 12 -7.17 -10.36 8.51
C SER A 12 -8.26 -9.44 7.95
N GLY A 13 -8.34 -9.32 6.62
CA GLY A 13 -9.38 -8.53 5.97
C GLY A 13 -8.81 -7.50 5.01
N GLU A 14 -8.22 -8.02 3.94
CA GLU A 14 -7.78 -7.25 2.79
C GLU A 14 -7.97 -8.05 1.50
N ALA A 15 -8.11 -7.34 0.40
CA ALA A 15 -7.98 -7.87 -0.94
C ALA A 15 -6.80 -7.18 -1.61
N TYR A 16 -5.83 -7.94 -2.09
CA TYR A 16 -4.61 -7.37 -2.67
C TYR A 16 -4.14 -8.13 -3.90
N ILE A 17 -3.35 -7.43 -4.73
CA ILE A 17 -2.79 -7.96 -5.97
C ILE A 17 -1.42 -7.33 -6.24
N ALA A 18 -0.51 -8.10 -6.85
CA ALA A 18 0.68 -7.54 -7.46
C ALA A 18 0.29 -6.86 -8.79
N PRO A 19 0.47 -5.54 -8.95
CA PRO A 19 0.23 -4.86 -10.22
C PRO A 19 1.33 -5.18 -11.23
N LEU A 20 1.14 -4.78 -12.48
CA LEU A 20 2.21 -4.79 -13.48
C LEU A 20 3.31 -3.82 -13.05
N GLU A 21 4.53 -4.33 -12.84
CA GLU A 21 5.60 -3.60 -12.14
C GLU A 21 6.12 -2.36 -12.88
N ASP A 22 5.85 -2.24 -14.19
CA ASP A 22 6.35 -1.15 -15.03
C ASP A 22 5.22 -0.25 -15.58
N ASP A 23 3.96 -0.43 -15.14
CA ASP A 23 2.77 0.18 -15.77
C ASP A 23 1.96 1.08 -14.82
N SER A 24 2.56 1.53 -13.73
CA SER A 24 1.93 2.47 -12.81
C SER A 24 2.50 3.88 -12.98
N ASP A 25 1.62 4.87 -13.16
CA ASP A 25 1.99 6.28 -13.32
C ASP A 25 1.05 7.19 -12.54
N GLY A 26 1.54 8.30 -12.03
CA GLY A 26 0.74 9.34 -11.40
C GLY A 26 1.32 9.92 -10.12
N GLU A 27 0.46 10.65 -9.42
CA GLU A 27 0.75 11.23 -8.11
C GLU A 27 -0.09 10.50 -7.06
N MET A 28 0.50 10.30 -5.89
CA MET A 28 -0.13 9.61 -4.77
C MET A 28 0.08 10.40 -3.49
N ILE A 29 -0.98 10.44 -2.67
CA ILE A 29 -0.95 11.04 -1.33
C ILE A 29 -1.21 9.92 -0.32
N ILE A 30 -0.21 9.66 0.53
CA ILE A 30 -0.35 8.76 1.69
C ILE A 30 -0.69 9.62 2.89
N ASP A 31 -1.84 9.41 3.49
CA ASP A 31 -2.37 10.22 4.59
C ASP A 31 -2.80 9.43 5.83
N GLY A 32 -2.69 8.09 5.79
CA GLY A 32 -2.99 7.21 6.92
C GLY A 32 -1.74 6.86 7.73
N SER A 33 -1.01 5.88 7.27
CA SER A 33 0.25 5.41 7.87
C SER A 33 1.20 4.91 6.79
N MET A 34 2.48 4.79 7.14
CA MET A 34 3.53 4.31 6.24
C MET A 34 4.53 3.45 7.00
N VAL A 35 4.94 2.32 6.43
CA VAL A 35 6.03 1.50 6.97
C VAL A 35 7.27 2.36 7.21
N GLY A 36 7.93 2.19 8.35
CA GLY A 36 9.11 2.98 8.73
C GLY A 36 8.81 4.34 9.36
N ILE A 37 7.54 4.80 9.31
CA ILE A 37 7.10 6.07 9.92
C ILE A 37 6.01 5.83 10.98
N GLY A 38 5.08 4.91 10.72
CA GLY A 38 3.87 4.71 11.50
C GLY A 38 2.73 5.63 11.05
N LYS A 39 1.83 5.98 11.95
CA LYS A 39 0.72 6.90 11.68
C LYS A 39 1.25 8.29 11.31
N LEU A 40 0.72 8.85 10.23
CA LEU A 40 1.13 10.14 9.70
C LEU A 40 0.37 11.28 10.37
N GLU A 41 1.09 12.35 10.72
CA GLU A 41 0.50 13.62 11.20
C GLU A 41 0.25 14.57 10.04
N SER A 42 1.00 14.44 8.95
CA SER A 42 0.85 15.18 7.71
C SER A 42 1.10 14.23 6.51
N PRO A 43 0.44 14.48 5.36
CA PRO A 43 0.54 13.60 4.21
C PRO A 43 1.94 13.52 3.62
N LEU A 44 2.26 12.37 3.04
CA LEU A 44 3.38 12.20 2.11
C LEU A 44 2.86 12.36 0.67
N HIS A 45 3.57 13.11 -0.14
CA HIS A 45 3.31 13.26 -1.57
C HIS A 45 4.36 12.49 -2.35
N MET A 46 3.92 11.60 -3.23
CA MET A 46 4.76 10.72 -4.01
C MET A 46 4.46 10.85 -5.49
N THR A 47 5.49 10.79 -6.33
CA THR A 47 5.35 10.73 -7.80
C THR A 47 5.85 9.38 -8.28
N ILE A 48 5.06 8.72 -9.10
CA ILE A 48 5.33 7.40 -9.68
C ILE A 48 5.39 7.55 -11.20
N SER A 49 6.39 6.96 -11.82
CA SER A 49 6.46 6.87 -13.29
C SER A 49 7.13 5.59 -13.73
N GLY A 50 6.47 4.88 -14.68
CA GLY A 50 6.89 3.57 -15.16
C GLY A 50 6.99 2.56 -14.03
N GLY A 51 6.00 2.53 -13.13
CA GLY A 51 5.94 1.63 -11.98
C GLY A 51 6.96 1.91 -10.88
N LYS A 52 7.69 3.03 -10.92
CA LYS A 52 8.77 3.33 -9.96
C LYS A 52 8.54 4.62 -9.22
N LEU A 53 8.81 4.63 -7.93
CA LEU A 53 8.83 5.85 -7.13
C LEU A 53 9.95 6.77 -7.62
N ARG A 54 9.59 8.00 -8.01
CA ARG A 54 10.52 9.03 -8.50
C ARG A 54 10.81 10.09 -7.46
N SER A 55 9.84 10.41 -6.63
CA SER A 55 10.04 11.36 -5.53
C SER A 55 9.10 11.07 -4.37
N VAL A 56 9.50 11.44 -3.18
CA VAL A 56 8.67 11.51 -2.00
C VAL A 56 8.99 12.80 -1.23
N THR A 57 7.95 13.51 -0.81
CA THR A 57 8.05 14.72 0.01
C THR A 57 7.06 14.68 1.16
N GLY A 58 7.34 15.40 2.22
CA GLY A 58 6.54 15.46 3.43
C GLY A 58 7.40 15.29 4.68
N GLU A 59 6.75 15.40 5.85
CA GLU A 59 7.42 15.19 7.13
C GLU A 59 7.93 13.75 7.23
N LYS A 60 9.16 13.55 7.73
CA LYS A 60 9.82 12.25 7.86
C LYS A 60 10.03 11.48 6.54
N SER A 61 9.91 12.13 5.38
CA SER A 61 10.17 11.48 4.07
C SER A 61 11.58 10.87 3.98
N GLY A 62 12.57 11.41 4.69
CA GLY A 62 13.92 10.81 4.80
C GLY A 62 13.96 9.39 5.36
N ASN A 63 12.93 8.95 6.09
CA ASN A 63 12.80 7.55 6.53
C ASN A 63 12.55 6.59 5.37
N LEU A 64 12.22 7.10 4.19
CA LEU A 64 11.90 6.35 2.99
C LEU A 64 13.04 6.33 1.95
N ASP A 65 14.23 6.81 2.32
CA ASP A 65 15.40 6.86 1.43
C ASP A 65 15.74 5.49 0.81
N ILE A 66 15.41 4.39 1.50
CA ILE A 66 15.57 3.04 0.98
C ILE A 66 14.79 2.81 -0.32
N LEU A 67 13.62 3.44 -0.47
CA LEU A 67 12.79 3.32 -1.69
C LEU A 67 13.40 4.06 -2.88
N LEU A 68 14.15 5.13 -2.62
CA LEU A 68 14.83 5.93 -3.64
C LEU A 68 16.25 5.45 -3.93
N LYS A 69 16.76 4.50 -3.15
CA LYS A 69 18.12 3.95 -3.29
C LYS A 69 18.36 3.28 -4.65
N ASN A 70 17.36 2.58 -5.16
CA ASN A 70 17.36 1.96 -6.48
C ASN A 70 15.93 1.70 -6.97
N GLU A 71 15.76 1.46 -8.27
CA GLU A 71 14.44 1.23 -8.87
C GLU A 71 13.75 -0.05 -8.36
N ILE A 72 14.51 -1.07 -7.95
CA ILE A 72 13.95 -2.33 -7.45
C ILE A 72 13.21 -2.10 -6.14
N ASN A 73 13.81 -1.34 -5.21
CA ASN A 73 13.16 -1.00 -3.94
C ASN A 73 11.98 -0.04 -4.14
N GLY A 74 12.08 0.88 -5.10
CA GLY A 74 11.03 1.85 -5.42
C GLY A 74 9.94 1.33 -6.37
N THR A 75 9.95 0.05 -6.74
CA THR A 75 8.90 -0.54 -7.60
C THR A 75 7.58 -0.62 -6.85
N VAL A 76 6.50 -0.13 -7.46
CA VAL A 76 5.13 -0.37 -7.00
C VAL A 76 4.87 -1.87 -7.07
N CYS A 77 4.66 -2.50 -5.94
CA CYS A 77 4.62 -3.95 -5.85
C CYS A 77 3.29 -4.53 -5.37
N GLU A 78 2.42 -3.69 -4.80
CA GLU A 78 1.12 -4.09 -4.32
C GLU A 78 0.09 -2.98 -4.45
N LEU A 79 -1.13 -3.35 -4.80
CA LEU A 79 -2.36 -2.60 -4.59
C LEU A 79 -3.24 -3.44 -3.68
N GLY A 80 -3.62 -2.90 -2.54
CA GLY A 80 -4.51 -3.57 -1.59
C GLY A 80 -5.66 -2.69 -1.15
N ILE A 81 -6.71 -3.34 -0.65
CA ILE A 81 -7.96 -2.72 -0.20
C ILE A 81 -8.30 -3.29 1.17
N GLY A 82 -8.45 -2.42 2.16
CA GLY A 82 -8.89 -2.80 3.50
C GLY A 82 -10.39 -3.14 3.52
N THR A 83 -10.73 -4.30 4.10
CA THR A 83 -12.10 -4.84 4.12
C THR A 83 -12.58 -5.21 5.53
N ASN A 84 -11.82 -4.93 6.58
CA ASN A 84 -12.16 -5.28 7.96
C ASN A 84 -12.78 -4.09 8.68
N GLU A 85 -14.09 -4.15 8.96
CA GLU A 85 -14.82 -3.12 9.69
C GLU A 85 -14.39 -2.95 11.16
N ALA A 86 -13.73 -3.95 11.74
CA ALA A 86 -13.25 -3.92 13.11
C ALA A 86 -11.79 -3.45 13.25
N ALA A 87 -11.04 -3.36 12.13
CA ALA A 87 -9.67 -2.84 12.16
C ALA A 87 -9.65 -1.33 12.36
N ILE A 88 -8.66 -0.84 13.09
CA ILE A 88 -8.51 0.59 13.41
C ILE A 88 -7.14 1.09 13.01
N LEU A 89 -7.09 2.32 12.49
CA LEU A 89 -5.84 2.98 12.14
C LEU A 89 -5.08 3.41 13.39
N ASN A 90 -3.99 2.72 13.69
CA ASN A 90 -3.21 2.94 14.92
C ASN A 90 -1.70 3.11 14.68
N GLY A 91 -1.23 2.98 13.45
CA GLY A 91 0.19 3.04 13.07
C GLY A 91 0.90 1.69 13.07
N ILE A 92 0.16 0.60 13.35
CA ILE A 92 0.64 -0.78 13.19
C ILE A 92 0.19 -1.26 11.82
N ILE A 93 1.11 -1.27 10.87
CA ILE A 93 0.79 -1.46 9.45
C ILE A 93 -0.01 -2.73 9.18
N LEU A 94 0.31 -3.84 9.86
CA LEU A 94 -0.40 -5.11 9.70
C LEU A 94 -1.90 -5.05 10.07
N GLU A 95 -2.32 -4.05 10.83
CA GLU A 95 -3.72 -3.75 11.09
C GLU A 95 -4.23 -2.63 10.19
N ASP A 96 -3.44 -1.58 9.99
CA ASP A 96 -3.82 -0.39 9.24
C ASP A 96 -4.21 -0.71 7.78
N GLU A 97 -3.53 -1.66 7.13
CA GLU A 97 -3.81 -2.13 5.77
C GLU A 97 -5.13 -2.90 5.64
N LYS A 98 -5.72 -3.33 6.77
CA LYS A 98 -7.00 -4.03 6.84
C LYS A 98 -8.19 -3.09 7.06
N VAL A 99 -7.95 -1.83 7.43
CA VAL A 99 -9.03 -0.89 7.78
C VAL A 99 -10.01 -0.74 6.62
N TYR A 100 -11.30 -0.96 6.92
CA TYR A 100 -12.37 -0.92 5.92
C TYR A 100 -12.40 0.40 5.15
N GLY A 101 -12.47 0.31 3.83
CA GLY A 101 -12.57 1.45 2.94
C GLY A 101 -11.27 2.23 2.72
N THR A 102 -10.13 1.71 3.16
CA THR A 102 -8.81 2.22 2.78
C THR A 102 -8.29 1.53 1.54
N VAL A 103 -7.34 2.16 0.88
CA VAL A 103 -6.46 1.54 -0.12
C VAL A 103 -5.03 1.63 0.39
N HIS A 104 -4.22 0.61 0.16
CA HIS A 104 -2.78 0.71 0.37
C HIS A 104 -2.02 0.42 -0.92
N ILE A 105 -0.91 1.09 -1.06
CA ILE A 105 0.06 0.87 -2.13
C ILE A 105 1.39 0.51 -1.46
N ALA A 106 1.99 -0.60 -1.89
CA ALA A 106 3.31 -0.97 -1.40
C ALA A 106 4.39 -0.82 -2.47
N PHE A 107 5.60 -0.61 -1.96
CA PHE A 107 6.83 -0.58 -2.75
C PHE A 107 7.77 -1.70 -2.30
N GLY A 108 8.45 -2.33 -3.26
CA GLY A 108 9.45 -3.35 -2.98
C GLY A 108 9.12 -4.74 -3.50
N THR A 109 9.29 -5.76 -2.66
CA THR A 109 9.16 -7.17 -3.09
C THR A 109 7.71 -7.64 -3.16
N ASN A 110 7.37 -8.44 -4.19
CA ASN A 110 6.04 -9.03 -4.41
C ASN A 110 6.07 -10.50 -4.85
N THR A 111 7.23 -11.16 -4.72
CA THR A 111 7.42 -12.53 -5.21
C THR A 111 6.59 -13.58 -4.47
N SER A 112 6.04 -13.26 -3.30
CA SER A 112 5.21 -14.16 -2.50
C SER A 112 3.76 -14.23 -2.94
N PHE A 113 3.28 -13.30 -3.78
CA PHE A 113 1.88 -13.21 -4.21
C PHE A 113 1.68 -12.90 -5.69
N GLY A 114 2.62 -13.35 -6.52
CA GLY A 114 2.44 -13.41 -7.98
C GLY A 114 3.24 -12.40 -8.79
N GLY A 115 3.96 -11.48 -8.16
CA GLY A 115 4.86 -10.56 -8.84
C GLY A 115 6.26 -11.15 -9.06
N THR A 116 7.12 -10.39 -9.71
CA THR A 116 8.49 -10.80 -10.07
C THR A 116 9.56 -9.93 -9.42
N ASN A 117 9.19 -8.82 -8.80
CA ASN A 117 10.14 -7.89 -8.19
C ASN A 117 10.69 -8.44 -6.87
N LYS A 118 12.02 -8.58 -6.79
CA LYS A 118 12.72 -9.06 -5.61
C LYS A 118 13.56 -7.93 -5.02
N ALA A 119 13.01 -7.24 -4.03
CA ALA A 119 13.64 -6.12 -3.35
C ALA A 119 14.11 -6.48 -1.92
N GLU A 120 14.84 -5.55 -1.31
CA GLU A 120 15.30 -5.64 0.09
C GLU A 120 14.20 -5.26 1.10
N CYS A 121 13.08 -4.71 0.64
CA CYS A 121 12.00 -4.19 1.47
C CYS A 121 10.63 -4.54 0.89
N HIS A 122 9.60 -4.35 1.72
CA HIS A 122 8.19 -4.25 1.37
C HIS A 122 7.58 -3.19 2.28
N MET A 123 7.09 -2.09 1.70
CA MET A 123 6.70 -0.91 2.47
C MET A 123 5.35 -0.38 2.02
N ASP A 124 4.34 -0.63 2.83
CA ASP A 124 2.96 -0.21 2.61
C ASP A 124 2.74 1.24 3.03
N GLY A 125 1.96 1.95 2.23
CA GLY A 125 1.43 3.26 2.54
C GLY A 125 -0.09 3.29 2.45
N ILE A 126 -0.76 3.71 3.52
CA ILE A 126 -2.21 3.68 3.64
C ILE A 126 -2.82 5.01 3.20
N ILE A 127 -3.79 4.92 2.29
CA ILE A 127 -4.57 6.03 1.77
C ILE A 127 -5.97 5.97 2.38
N LEU A 128 -6.35 7.03 3.10
CA LEU A 128 -7.65 7.15 3.72
C LEU A 128 -8.68 7.70 2.73
N ARG A 129 -9.91 7.19 2.83
CA ARG A 129 -11.06 7.66 2.05
C ARG A 129 -10.78 7.80 0.55
N PRO A 130 -10.19 6.78 -0.11
CA PRO A 130 -9.93 6.82 -1.53
C PRO A 130 -11.23 6.80 -2.34
N THR A 131 -11.13 7.23 -3.60
CA THR A 131 -12.07 6.86 -4.64
C THR A 131 -11.36 5.92 -5.59
N LEU A 132 -11.87 4.71 -5.74
CA LEU A 132 -11.26 3.64 -6.54
C LEU A 132 -12.17 3.25 -7.69
N TYR A 133 -11.58 3.15 -8.86
CA TYR A 133 -12.19 2.59 -10.07
C TYR A 133 -11.46 1.31 -10.44
N LEU A 134 -12.21 0.29 -10.85
CA LEU A 134 -11.71 -0.88 -11.56
C LEU A 134 -12.27 -0.78 -12.99
N ASP A 135 -11.40 -0.53 -13.94
CA ASP A 135 -11.74 -0.07 -15.28
C ASP A 135 -12.68 1.17 -15.21
N ASP A 136 -13.86 1.11 -15.78
CA ASP A 136 -14.87 2.19 -15.75
C ASP A 136 -15.83 2.10 -14.56
N THR A 137 -15.68 1.11 -13.68
CA THR A 137 -16.59 0.88 -12.56
C THR A 137 -16.03 1.49 -11.28
N LYS A 138 -16.75 2.47 -10.72
CA LYS A 138 -16.42 3.01 -9.40
C LYS A 138 -16.81 1.99 -8.33
N VAL A 139 -15.83 1.47 -7.58
CA VAL A 139 -16.05 0.45 -6.55
C VAL A 139 -15.95 0.99 -5.12
N ILE A 140 -15.20 2.08 -4.94
CA ILE A 140 -15.12 2.83 -3.67
C ILE A 140 -15.28 4.32 -3.97
N GLU A 141 -16.04 5.03 -3.16
CA GLU A 141 -16.14 6.49 -3.19
C GLU A 141 -15.95 7.07 -1.80
N ASN A 142 -14.91 7.90 -1.65
CA ASN A 142 -14.57 8.53 -0.38
C ASN A 142 -14.50 7.52 0.80
N GLY A 143 -13.92 6.34 0.55
CA GLY A 143 -13.78 5.26 1.52
C GLY A 143 -15.02 4.38 1.73
N VAL A 144 -16.10 4.59 0.96
CA VAL A 144 -17.33 3.80 1.05
C VAL A 144 -17.43 2.86 -0.12
N PHE A 145 -17.61 1.56 0.13
CA PHE A 145 -17.85 0.57 -0.93
C PHE A 145 -19.20 0.79 -1.58
N LEU A 146 -19.24 0.67 -2.91
CA LEU A 146 -20.44 0.82 -3.75
C LEU A 146 -20.93 -0.51 -4.33
N ILE A 147 -20.24 -1.61 -4.02
CA ILE A 147 -20.51 -2.97 -4.51
C ILE A 147 -20.82 -3.91 -3.34
#